data_a857d327667d6b539e4a1774b42ecf3d
#
_entry.id   a857d327667d6b539e4a1774b42ecf3d
#
_cell.length_a   1.000
_cell.length_b   1.000
_cell.length_c   1.000
_cell.angle_alpha   90.00
_cell.angle_beta   90.00
_cell.angle_gamma   90.00
#
_symmetry.space_group_name_H-M   'P 1'
#
loop_
_entity.id
_entity.type
_entity.pdbx_description
1 polymer ?
#
loop_
_entity_poly.entity_id
_entity_poly.type
_entity_poly.pdbx_seq_one_letter_code
_entity_poly.pdbx_strand_id
1 'polypeptide(L)'
;CFAVYREAGGGKSRNLRFLAGFGAEPQSFLPEKTMNFDFLKQGAMLAPMAGVTDMPFRTLCHEMGCPMAVSEMVSAKGYLLAPKDNRATRELLSVDDSERGAVALQIFGHEPDVMARAAEELTRDGRYALLDINMGCPVPKIVGNGEGSALMKDPVHAAEIVAAVAKASHVPVTVKMRLGFETGSETYLLLGQLVQESGAQMITLHARTRSQFYEGHADWRAVAKLKRRVSIPVVGNGDVTCWQDALRMMEETSCDGVAVGRAAQGNPWIFSQIRDAMAGRTVAEPTNEEKLDVLTRHLHALAQLKGEAVAVREMRRHIVCYVRGMRDAARLRVKVNAITEIDEMEAALTAFMLEGKA
;
A
#
# COMPACT_ATOMS: atom_id res chain seq x y z
N CYS A 1 9.32 -33.78 12.16
CA CYS A 1 8.55 -34.61 11.22
C CYS A 1 8.47 -33.88 9.91
N PHE A 2 9.26 -34.35 8.92
CA PHE A 2 9.26 -33.79 7.57
C PHE A 2 8.17 -34.46 6.74
N ALA A 3 7.20 -33.69 6.24
CA ALA A 3 6.27 -34.16 5.23
C ALA A 3 6.82 -33.80 3.86
N VAL A 4 7.13 -34.83 3.07
CA VAL A 4 7.58 -34.68 1.67
C VAL A 4 6.34 -34.54 0.80
N TYR A 5 6.14 -33.35 0.20
CA TYR A 5 5.19 -33.20 -0.89
C TYR A 5 5.86 -33.67 -2.18
N ARG A 6 5.33 -34.74 -2.79
CA ARG A 6 5.66 -35.15 -4.16
C ARG A 6 4.73 -34.40 -5.11
N GLU A 7 5.30 -33.52 -5.92
CA GLU A 7 4.63 -33.00 -7.11
C GLU A 7 4.69 -34.04 -8.24
N ALA A 8 3.55 -34.25 -8.87
CA ALA A 8 3.45 -34.94 -10.15
C ALA A 8 3.59 -33.92 -11.27
N GLY A 9 4.75 -33.89 -11.93
CA GLY A 9 4.99 -33.04 -13.10
C GLY A 9 6.48 -32.77 -13.30
N GLY A 10 7.10 -33.42 -14.31
CA GLY A 10 8.54 -33.44 -14.56
C GLY A 10 9.18 -32.09 -14.86
N GLY A 11 9.78 -31.51 -13.87
CA GLY A 11 10.70 -30.39 -13.96
C GLY A 11 11.84 -30.61 -12.97
N LYS A 12 13.09 -30.44 -13.39
CA LYS A 12 14.30 -30.73 -12.65
C LYS A 12 14.23 -30.20 -11.22
N SER A 13 14.21 -31.10 -10.24
CA SER A 13 14.30 -30.83 -8.82
C SER A 13 15.60 -30.06 -8.53
N ARG A 14 15.51 -28.74 -8.30
CA ARG A 14 16.55 -28.00 -7.59
C ARG A 14 16.42 -28.38 -6.12
N ASN A 15 17.36 -29.21 -5.68
CA ASN A 15 17.43 -29.75 -4.34
C ASN A 15 17.30 -28.66 -3.27
N LEU A 16 16.35 -28.85 -2.36
CA LEU A 16 16.18 -28.17 -1.06
C LEU A 16 17.41 -28.27 -0.12
N ARG A 17 18.61 -28.51 -0.66
CA ARG A 17 19.86 -28.56 0.11
C ARG A 17 20.41 -27.20 0.55
N PHE A 18 19.79 -26.09 0.11
CA PHE A 18 20.29 -24.75 0.46
C PHE A 18 19.92 -24.28 1.87
N LEU A 19 18.93 -24.88 2.53
CA LEU A 19 18.59 -24.54 3.92
C LEU A 19 19.38 -25.32 4.99
N ALA A 20 20.16 -26.33 4.59
CA ALA A 20 20.99 -27.11 5.53
C ALA A 20 22.45 -26.64 5.63
N GLY A 21 22.85 -25.58 4.93
CA GLY A 21 24.20 -25.01 4.94
C GLY A 21 24.45 -23.88 5.95
N PHE A 22 23.42 -23.38 6.61
CA PHE A 22 23.58 -22.42 7.71
C PHE A 22 23.68 -23.19 9.04
N GLY A 23 24.77 -23.90 9.23
CA GLY A 23 25.25 -24.41 10.53
C GLY A 23 25.81 -23.28 11.40
N ALA A 24 25.08 -22.17 11.52
CA ALA A 24 25.20 -21.22 12.61
C ALA A 24 24.01 -21.49 13.53
N GLU A 25 24.25 -21.64 14.85
CA GLU A 25 23.22 -21.53 15.87
C GLU A 25 22.26 -20.39 15.48
N PRO A 26 20.95 -20.46 15.87
CA PRO A 26 20.05 -19.36 15.66
C PRO A 26 20.56 -18.15 16.46
N GLN A 27 21.57 -17.47 15.92
CA GLN A 27 21.86 -16.10 16.32
C GLN A 27 20.56 -15.37 16.00
N SER A 28 19.99 -14.77 17.02
CA SER A 28 18.83 -13.90 16.95
C SER A 28 19.10 -12.79 15.93
N PHE A 29 18.85 -13.05 14.65
CA PHE A 29 18.78 -12.07 13.57
C PHE A 29 17.46 -11.31 13.64
N LEU A 30 17.07 -10.88 14.85
CA LEU A 30 16.16 -9.78 14.98
C LEU A 30 17.03 -8.53 14.97
N PRO A 31 16.91 -7.65 13.97
CA PRO A 31 17.52 -6.35 14.09
C PRO A 31 17.01 -5.71 15.39
N GLU A 32 17.80 -4.92 16.09
CA GLU A 32 17.37 -4.07 17.21
C GLU A 32 16.22 -3.10 16.87
N LYS A 33 15.62 -3.24 15.70
CA LYS A 33 14.57 -2.45 15.05
C LYS A 33 13.21 -3.14 15.10
N THR A 34 12.84 -3.77 16.21
CA THR A 34 11.47 -4.25 16.39
C THR A 34 10.53 -3.07 16.59
N MET A 35 9.59 -2.90 15.65
CA MET A 35 8.52 -1.92 15.81
C MET A 35 7.35 -2.54 16.59
N ASN A 36 6.78 -1.75 17.50
CA ASN A 36 5.46 -2.05 18.02
C ASN A 36 4.41 -1.65 16.96
N PHE A 37 3.60 -2.61 16.53
CA PHE A 37 2.53 -2.42 15.55
C PHE A 37 1.19 -2.00 16.19
N ASP A 38 1.21 -1.39 17.39
CA ASP A 38 -0.02 -0.94 18.08
C ASP A 38 -0.84 0.10 17.29
N PHE A 39 -0.24 0.75 16.30
CA PHE A 39 -0.98 1.61 15.39
C PHE A 39 -2.11 0.86 14.64
N LEU A 40 -1.98 -0.46 14.43
CA LEU A 40 -3.03 -1.28 13.82
C LEU A 40 -4.33 -1.33 14.65
N LYS A 41 -4.23 -1.08 15.95
CA LYS A 41 -5.39 -1.00 16.88
C LYS A 41 -6.04 0.39 16.88
N GLN A 42 -5.41 1.39 16.27
CA GLN A 42 -5.88 2.77 16.26
C GLN A 42 -6.76 3.10 15.06
N GLY A 43 -6.74 2.27 14.01
CA GLY A 43 -7.51 2.49 12.79
C GLY A 43 -6.98 1.69 11.60
N ALA A 44 -7.48 2.01 10.42
CA ALA A 44 -7.03 1.38 9.18
C ALA A 44 -5.81 2.10 8.58
N MET A 45 -4.94 1.33 7.92
CA MET A 45 -3.82 1.85 7.12
C MET A 45 -4.28 2.32 5.74
N LEU A 46 -3.58 3.30 5.16
CA LEU A 46 -3.71 3.61 3.73
C LEU A 46 -2.83 2.67 2.91
N ALA A 47 -3.45 1.89 2.03
CA ALA A 47 -2.74 1.00 1.11
C ALA A 47 -2.07 1.78 -0.04
N PRO A 48 -0.90 1.33 -0.55
CA PRO A 48 -0.20 1.99 -1.65
C PRO A 48 -1.00 1.96 -2.95
N MET A 49 -1.08 3.10 -3.62
CA MET A 49 -1.74 3.26 -4.92
C MET A 49 -0.94 4.20 -5.81
N ALA A 50 -0.35 3.66 -6.88
CA ALA A 50 0.44 4.44 -7.83
C ALA A 50 -0.38 5.59 -8.44
N GLY A 51 0.18 6.80 -8.42
CA GLY A 51 -0.46 8.03 -8.86
C GLY A 51 -1.56 8.54 -7.92
N VAL A 52 -1.65 8.04 -6.67
CA VAL A 52 -2.69 8.44 -5.70
C VAL A 52 -2.10 8.71 -4.32
N THR A 53 -1.26 7.80 -3.80
CA THR A 53 -0.73 7.92 -2.43
C THR A 53 0.55 8.75 -2.38
N ASP A 54 0.55 9.89 -3.07
CA ASP A 54 1.56 10.92 -2.95
C ASP A 54 1.46 11.65 -1.59
N MET A 55 2.46 12.46 -1.28
CA MET A 55 2.53 13.16 0.01
C MET A 55 1.25 13.97 0.32
N PRO A 56 0.71 14.81 -0.59
CA PRO A 56 -0.51 15.56 -0.32
C PRO A 56 -1.70 14.68 0.07
N PHE A 57 -1.91 13.57 -0.61
CA PHE A 57 -3.03 12.69 -0.28
C PHE A 57 -2.80 11.91 1.03
N ARG A 58 -1.57 11.48 1.31
CA ARG A 58 -1.25 10.83 2.58
C ARG A 58 -1.45 11.75 3.76
N THR A 59 -0.99 13.02 3.67
CA THR A 59 -1.17 14.03 4.71
C THR A 59 -2.64 14.22 5.06
N LEU A 60 -3.52 14.36 4.05
CA LEU A 60 -4.97 14.44 4.25
C LEU A 60 -5.53 13.18 4.95
N CYS A 61 -5.06 11.99 4.57
CA CYS A 61 -5.49 10.76 5.24
C CYS A 61 -5.04 10.71 6.71
N HIS A 62 -3.84 11.19 7.03
CA HIS A 62 -3.35 11.29 8.42
C HIS A 62 -4.19 12.28 9.24
N GLU A 63 -4.52 13.43 8.70
CA GLU A 63 -5.43 14.40 9.36
C GLU A 63 -6.78 13.76 9.69
N MET A 64 -7.26 12.86 8.84
CA MET A 64 -8.50 12.10 9.05
C MET A 64 -8.30 10.84 9.92
N GLY A 65 -7.13 10.68 10.55
CA GLY A 65 -6.88 9.62 11.52
C GLY A 65 -6.32 8.32 10.96
N CYS A 66 -5.76 8.34 9.75
CA CYS A 66 -4.96 7.21 9.24
C CYS A 66 -3.66 7.09 10.07
N PRO A 67 -3.44 6.00 10.81
CA PRO A 67 -2.27 5.89 11.68
C PRO A 67 -0.98 5.53 10.92
N MET A 68 -1.09 4.98 9.72
CA MET A 68 0.04 4.58 8.88
C MET A 68 -0.36 4.62 7.41
N ALA A 69 0.36 5.38 6.61
CA ALA A 69 0.17 5.43 5.16
C ALA A 69 1.33 4.76 4.43
N VAL A 70 1.05 4.03 3.35
CA VAL A 70 2.09 3.49 2.47
C VAL A 70 2.22 4.37 1.25
N SER A 71 3.45 4.78 0.92
CA SER A 71 3.75 5.63 -0.23
C SER A 71 3.40 4.96 -1.57
N GLU A 72 3.48 5.71 -2.66
CA GLU A 72 3.59 5.12 -3.98
C GLU A 72 4.84 4.24 -4.07
N MET A 73 4.81 3.23 -4.96
CA MET A 73 5.92 2.31 -5.09
C MET A 73 7.09 2.91 -5.89
N VAL A 74 8.29 2.80 -5.35
CA VAL A 74 9.55 3.29 -5.94
C VAL A 74 10.34 2.12 -6.51
N SER A 75 10.77 2.23 -7.77
CA SER A 75 11.68 1.23 -8.36
C SER A 75 13.05 1.32 -7.71
N ALA A 76 13.52 0.25 -7.06
CA ALA A 76 14.85 0.19 -6.46
C ALA A 76 15.94 0.44 -7.51
N LYS A 77 15.88 -0.21 -8.65
CA LYS A 77 16.81 -0.02 -9.77
C LYS A 77 16.70 1.38 -10.36
N GLY A 78 15.46 1.88 -10.55
CA GLY A 78 15.22 3.22 -11.05
C GLY A 78 15.80 4.29 -10.13
N TYR A 79 15.64 4.14 -8.81
CA TYR A 79 16.22 5.05 -7.83
C TYR A 79 17.76 5.09 -7.87
N LEU A 80 18.41 3.92 -7.90
CA LEU A 80 19.89 3.83 -7.91
C LEU A 80 20.51 4.34 -9.20
N LEU A 81 19.79 4.30 -10.32
CA LEU A 81 20.28 4.76 -11.62
C LEU A 81 19.87 6.19 -11.95
N ALA A 82 18.86 6.74 -11.26
CA ALA A 82 18.42 8.12 -11.50
C ALA A 82 19.46 9.14 -11.01
N PRO A 83 19.58 10.29 -11.70
CA PRO A 83 20.29 11.43 -11.15
C PRO A 83 19.73 11.82 -9.79
N LYS A 84 20.62 12.21 -8.84
CA LYS A 84 20.23 12.56 -7.45
C LYS A 84 19.25 13.73 -7.35
N ASP A 85 19.24 14.61 -8.36
CA ASP A 85 18.37 15.77 -8.49
C ASP A 85 17.09 15.50 -9.31
N ASN A 86 16.83 14.25 -9.67
CA ASN A 86 15.64 13.88 -10.44
C ASN A 86 14.36 14.28 -9.70
N ARG A 87 13.58 15.19 -10.33
CA ARG A 87 12.36 15.75 -9.75
C ARG A 87 11.31 14.68 -9.44
N ALA A 88 11.05 13.76 -10.37
CA ALA A 88 10.05 12.72 -10.19
C ALA A 88 10.41 11.80 -9.02
N THR A 89 11.70 11.47 -8.85
CA THR A 89 12.16 10.68 -7.70
C THR A 89 11.97 11.44 -6.40
N ARG A 90 12.27 12.76 -6.36
CA ARG A 90 12.06 13.59 -5.17
C ARG A 90 10.59 13.66 -4.78
N GLU A 91 9.68 13.84 -5.75
CA GLU A 91 8.24 13.87 -5.52
C GLU A 91 7.74 12.55 -4.94
N LEU A 92 8.17 11.40 -5.48
CA LEU A 92 7.82 10.06 -4.96
C LEU A 92 8.33 9.81 -3.53
N LEU A 93 9.48 10.40 -3.18
CA LEU A 93 10.13 10.23 -1.87
C LEU A 93 9.76 11.33 -0.86
N SER A 94 8.90 12.27 -1.22
CA SER A 94 8.50 13.36 -0.34
C SER A 94 7.73 12.85 0.87
N VAL A 95 8.09 13.39 2.03
CA VAL A 95 7.43 13.17 3.33
C VAL A 95 7.26 14.54 3.98
N ASP A 96 6.03 14.86 4.37
CA ASP A 96 5.75 16.06 5.17
C ASP A 96 6.18 15.84 6.62
N ASP A 97 6.57 16.92 7.31
CA ASP A 97 7.01 16.81 8.71
C ASP A 97 5.88 16.29 9.63
N SER A 98 4.62 16.55 9.31
CA SER A 98 3.45 16.07 10.07
C SER A 98 3.23 14.57 9.93
N GLU A 99 3.72 13.93 8.86
CA GLU A 99 3.57 12.49 8.63
C GLU A 99 4.81 11.66 9.03
N ARG A 100 5.86 12.29 9.62
CA ARG A 100 7.06 11.59 10.09
C ARG A 100 6.71 10.53 11.13
N GLY A 101 7.27 9.33 10.95
CA GLY A 101 6.97 8.19 11.82
C GLY A 101 5.64 7.47 11.55
N ALA A 102 4.89 7.94 10.53
CA ALA A 102 3.60 7.36 10.12
C ALA A 102 3.55 6.98 8.63
N VAL A 103 4.70 6.98 7.95
CA VAL A 103 4.82 6.60 6.53
C VAL A 103 5.69 5.38 6.35
N ALA A 104 5.18 4.39 5.62
CA ALA A 104 5.93 3.28 5.08
C ALA A 104 6.33 3.60 3.63
N LEU A 105 7.63 3.55 3.33
CA LEU A 105 8.11 3.64 1.94
C LEU A 105 7.92 2.31 1.25
N GLN A 106 7.22 2.26 0.11
CA GLN A 106 7.12 1.04 -0.67
C GLN A 106 8.13 1.02 -1.82
N ILE A 107 8.94 -0.05 -1.90
CA ILE A 107 9.87 -0.30 -3.01
C ILE A 107 9.49 -1.55 -3.79
N PHE A 108 9.92 -1.63 -5.05
CA PHE A 108 9.80 -2.82 -5.88
C PHE A 108 11.05 -3.08 -6.72
N GLY A 109 11.27 -4.33 -7.04
CA GLY A 109 12.37 -4.87 -7.83
C GLY A 109 12.40 -6.38 -7.73
N HIS A 110 13.37 -7.03 -8.39
CA HIS A 110 13.53 -8.48 -8.37
C HIS A 110 14.97 -8.94 -8.09
N GLU A 111 15.93 -8.03 -8.07
CA GLU A 111 17.34 -8.33 -7.82
C GLU A 111 17.66 -8.09 -6.32
N PRO A 112 18.01 -9.12 -5.50
CA PRO A 112 18.23 -8.96 -4.06
C PRO A 112 19.24 -7.88 -3.69
N ASP A 113 20.40 -7.83 -4.35
CA ASP A 113 21.46 -6.87 -4.08
C ASP A 113 21.07 -5.43 -4.43
N VAL A 114 20.32 -5.25 -5.54
CA VAL A 114 19.78 -3.93 -5.94
C VAL A 114 18.75 -3.44 -4.94
N MET A 115 17.85 -4.33 -4.51
CA MET A 115 16.84 -4.04 -3.50
C MET A 115 17.47 -3.69 -2.15
N ALA A 116 18.48 -4.43 -1.71
CA ALA A 116 19.20 -4.18 -0.47
C ALA A 116 19.92 -2.83 -0.48
N ARG A 117 20.64 -2.49 -1.56
CA ARG A 117 21.33 -1.19 -1.70
C ARG A 117 20.33 -0.03 -1.68
N ALA A 118 19.23 -0.13 -2.41
CA ALA A 118 18.19 0.89 -2.40
C ALA A 118 17.58 1.05 -1.01
N ALA A 119 17.29 -0.06 -0.32
CA ALA A 119 16.76 -0.06 1.04
C ALA A 119 17.70 0.64 2.03
N GLU A 120 19.01 0.33 1.98
CA GLU A 120 20.01 0.97 2.82
C GLU A 120 20.04 2.49 2.61
N GLU A 121 20.12 2.95 1.36
CA GLU A 121 20.19 4.38 1.06
C GLU A 121 18.90 5.13 1.42
N LEU A 122 17.72 4.56 1.08
CA LEU A 122 16.42 5.18 1.26
C LEU A 122 15.97 5.26 2.72
N THR A 123 16.46 4.38 3.59
CA THR A 123 16.04 4.34 5.00
C THR A 123 17.04 4.97 5.97
N ARG A 124 18.16 5.48 5.46
CA ARG A 124 19.28 6.00 6.28
C ARG A 124 18.91 7.24 7.09
N ASP A 125 18.08 8.11 6.58
CA ASP A 125 17.75 9.40 7.20
C ASP A 125 16.58 9.34 8.20
N GLY A 126 15.95 8.17 8.37
CA GLY A 126 14.92 7.94 9.37
C GLY A 126 13.59 8.64 9.13
N ARG A 127 13.34 9.17 7.91
CA ARG A 127 12.05 9.82 7.58
C ARG A 127 10.87 8.84 7.50
N TYR A 128 11.13 7.58 7.21
CA TYR A 128 10.13 6.52 7.10
C TYR A 128 10.11 5.65 8.35
N ALA A 129 8.91 5.26 8.78
CA ALA A 129 8.73 4.34 9.90
C ALA A 129 8.98 2.89 9.51
N LEU A 130 8.65 2.53 8.26
CA LEU A 130 8.72 1.17 7.71
C LEU A 130 9.23 1.22 6.26
N LEU A 131 9.81 0.11 5.82
CA LEU A 131 10.06 -0.17 4.41
C LEU A 131 9.19 -1.35 3.97
N ASP A 132 8.32 -1.13 2.98
CA ASP A 132 7.41 -2.15 2.47
C ASP A 132 7.87 -2.67 1.10
N ILE A 133 7.88 -3.98 0.92
CA ILE A 133 8.27 -4.62 -0.35
C ILE A 133 7.00 -4.97 -1.14
N ASN A 134 6.89 -4.44 -2.37
CA ASN A 134 5.78 -4.75 -3.26
C ASN A 134 5.93 -6.12 -3.91
N MET A 135 5.07 -7.06 -3.56
CA MET A 135 4.92 -8.38 -4.19
C MET A 135 3.49 -8.59 -4.74
N GLY A 136 2.77 -7.50 -5.01
CA GLY A 136 1.36 -7.58 -5.38
C GLY A 136 0.93 -6.76 -6.60
N CYS A 137 1.79 -5.90 -7.17
CA CYS A 137 1.45 -5.09 -8.33
C CYS A 137 1.14 -5.96 -9.55
N PRO A 138 -0.07 -5.88 -10.15
CA PRO A 138 -0.47 -6.74 -11.26
C PRO A 138 -0.14 -6.16 -12.63
N VAL A 139 0.38 -4.93 -12.70
CA VAL A 139 0.57 -4.16 -13.95
C VAL A 139 1.52 -4.89 -14.90
N PRO A 140 1.16 -5.10 -16.19
CA PRO A 140 1.96 -5.88 -17.13
C PRO A 140 3.42 -5.44 -17.26
N LYS A 141 3.68 -4.12 -17.26
CA LYS A 141 5.04 -3.57 -17.35
C LYS A 141 5.91 -4.00 -16.15
N ILE A 142 5.36 -4.03 -14.95
CA ILE A 142 6.06 -4.45 -13.72
C ILE A 142 6.26 -5.96 -13.74
N VAL A 143 5.18 -6.71 -14.00
CA VAL A 143 5.19 -8.17 -14.05
C VAL A 143 6.11 -8.72 -15.14
N GLY A 144 6.18 -8.05 -16.30
CA GLY A 144 7.06 -8.42 -17.40
C GLY A 144 8.55 -8.36 -17.08
N ASN A 145 8.92 -7.54 -16.10
CA ASN A 145 10.28 -7.44 -15.58
C ASN A 145 10.59 -8.44 -14.44
N GLY A 146 9.67 -9.33 -14.09
CA GLY A 146 9.84 -10.23 -12.94
C GLY A 146 9.55 -9.62 -11.58
N GLU A 147 8.96 -8.43 -11.54
CA GLU A 147 8.74 -7.61 -10.34
C GLU A 147 7.27 -7.66 -9.85
N GLY A 148 7.02 -7.12 -8.68
CA GLY A 148 5.67 -7.06 -8.12
C GLY A 148 5.06 -8.44 -7.93
N SER A 149 3.87 -8.69 -8.47
CA SER A 149 3.20 -10.00 -8.32
C SER A 149 3.89 -11.15 -9.06
N ALA A 150 4.85 -10.89 -9.97
CA ALA A 150 5.65 -11.93 -10.58
C ALA A 150 6.51 -12.69 -9.57
N LEU A 151 6.93 -12.05 -8.48
CA LEU A 151 7.67 -12.66 -7.38
C LEU A 151 6.89 -13.81 -6.71
N MET A 152 5.58 -13.79 -6.78
CA MET A 152 4.74 -14.86 -6.22
C MET A 152 4.84 -16.19 -6.99
N LYS A 153 5.46 -16.20 -8.17
CA LYS A 153 5.75 -17.44 -8.93
C LYS A 153 6.92 -18.22 -8.34
N ASP A 154 7.83 -17.52 -7.65
CA ASP A 154 8.99 -18.11 -6.99
C ASP A 154 9.11 -17.59 -5.55
N PRO A 155 8.39 -18.21 -4.59
CA PRO A 155 8.40 -17.80 -3.20
C PRO A 155 9.79 -17.86 -2.54
N VAL A 156 10.68 -18.73 -3.02
CA VAL A 156 12.05 -18.84 -2.50
C VAL A 156 12.86 -17.61 -2.88
N HIS A 157 12.85 -17.24 -4.16
CA HIS A 157 13.51 -16.02 -4.62
C HIS A 157 12.92 -14.76 -3.96
N ALA A 158 11.60 -14.70 -3.80
CA ALA A 158 10.97 -13.59 -3.08
C ALA A 158 11.46 -13.48 -1.62
N ALA A 159 11.67 -14.61 -0.94
CA ALA A 159 12.22 -14.66 0.41
C ALA A 159 13.70 -14.21 0.46
N GLU A 160 14.51 -14.56 -0.54
CA GLU A 160 15.90 -14.07 -0.67
C GLU A 160 15.94 -12.54 -0.77
N ILE A 161 15.02 -11.93 -1.53
CA ILE A 161 14.89 -10.48 -1.59
C ILE A 161 14.58 -9.90 -0.20
N VAL A 162 13.61 -10.48 0.51
CA VAL A 162 13.25 -10.02 1.86
C VAL A 162 14.43 -10.10 2.81
N ALA A 163 15.17 -11.21 2.80
CA ALA A 163 16.33 -11.39 3.65
C ALA A 163 17.43 -10.34 3.38
N ALA A 164 17.72 -10.08 2.10
CA ALA A 164 18.71 -9.07 1.70
C ALA A 164 18.25 -7.65 2.12
N VAL A 165 16.99 -7.30 1.91
CA VAL A 165 16.42 -6.00 2.29
C VAL A 165 16.36 -5.82 3.81
N ALA A 166 15.89 -6.85 4.56
CA ALA A 166 15.79 -6.80 6.01
C ALA A 166 17.16 -6.59 6.68
N LYS A 167 18.21 -7.20 6.12
CA LYS A 167 19.58 -7.00 6.57
C LYS A 167 20.09 -5.57 6.35
N ALA A 168 19.77 -4.97 5.20
CA ALA A 168 20.30 -3.67 4.76
C ALA A 168 19.48 -2.47 5.26
N SER A 169 18.18 -2.61 5.41
CA SER A 169 17.27 -1.53 5.83
C SER A 169 17.61 -1.00 7.22
N HIS A 170 17.45 0.32 7.44
CA HIS A 170 17.58 0.97 8.75
C HIS A 170 16.26 1.02 9.54
N VAL A 171 15.16 0.56 8.93
CA VAL A 171 13.82 0.49 9.54
C VAL A 171 13.23 -0.90 9.38
N PRO A 172 12.19 -1.29 10.15
CA PRO A 172 11.52 -2.58 9.98
C PRO A 172 10.99 -2.79 8.56
N VAL A 173 11.09 -4.03 8.07
CA VAL A 173 10.66 -4.40 6.72
C VAL A 173 9.31 -5.12 6.77
N THR A 174 8.41 -4.74 5.87
CA THR A 174 7.10 -5.34 5.68
C THR A 174 6.92 -5.82 4.24
N VAL A 175 5.93 -6.66 3.98
CA VAL A 175 5.65 -7.18 2.65
C VAL A 175 4.19 -6.99 2.31
N LYS A 176 3.90 -6.43 1.12
CA LYS A 176 2.55 -6.40 0.58
C LYS A 176 2.43 -7.36 -0.60
N MET A 177 1.57 -8.39 -0.48
CA MET A 177 1.41 -9.45 -1.47
C MET A 177 -0.05 -9.71 -1.84
N ARG A 178 -0.27 -10.59 -2.82
CA ARG A 178 -1.56 -11.15 -3.22
C ARG A 178 -1.67 -12.62 -2.82
N LEU A 179 -2.75 -13.32 -3.24
CA LEU A 179 -2.92 -14.76 -3.00
C LEU A 179 -1.94 -15.62 -3.81
N GLY A 180 -1.55 -15.13 -4.98
CA GLY A 180 -0.71 -15.83 -5.94
C GLY A 180 -0.75 -15.12 -7.29
N PHE A 181 -0.08 -15.70 -8.27
CA PHE A 181 -0.04 -15.15 -9.62
C PHE A 181 -1.33 -15.50 -10.40
N GLU A 182 -1.77 -16.75 -10.35
CA GLU A 182 -2.96 -17.24 -11.03
C GLU A 182 -3.92 -17.89 -10.04
N THR A 183 -5.20 -17.89 -10.38
CA THR A 183 -6.23 -18.62 -9.63
C THR A 183 -5.97 -20.13 -9.77
N GLY A 184 -5.99 -20.82 -8.62
CA GLY A 184 -5.68 -22.27 -8.54
C GLY A 184 -4.19 -22.58 -8.32
N SER A 185 -3.33 -21.55 -8.30
CA SER A 185 -1.91 -21.69 -7.93
C SER A 185 -1.49 -20.62 -6.91
N GLU A 186 -2.26 -20.55 -5.82
CA GLU A 186 -2.02 -19.61 -4.73
C GLU A 186 -0.80 -20.03 -3.90
N THR A 187 0.14 -19.10 -3.74
CA THR A 187 1.41 -19.33 -3.02
C THR A 187 1.51 -18.57 -1.70
N TYR A 188 0.49 -17.77 -1.33
CA TYR A 188 0.54 -16.84 -0.20
C TYR A 188 0.85 -17.48 1.15
N LEU A 189 0.43 -18.73 1.40
CA LEU A 189 0.71 -19.42 2.67
C LEU A 189 2.19 -19.80 2.79
N LEU A 190 2.76 -20.34 1.71
CA LEU A 190 4.18 -20.66 1.65
C LEU A 190 5.02 -19.38 1.70
N LEU A 191 4.68 -18.40 0.85
CA LEU A 191 5.39 -17.13 0.80
C LEU A 191 5.32 -16.41 2.15
N GLY A 192 4.15 -16.39 2.81
CA GLY A 192 3.97 -15.77 4.12
C GLY A 192 4.92 -16.33 5.18
N GLN A 193 5.12 -17.66 5.22
CA GLN A 193 6.09 -18.27 6.12
C GLN A 193 7.53 -17.89 5.76
N LEU A 194 7.89 -18.03 4.48
CA LEU A 194 9.25 -17.74 4.02
C LEU A 194 9.64 -16.28 4.26
N VAL A 195 8.74 -15.31 4.01
CA VAL A 195 9.06 -13.89 4.25
C VAL A 195 9.19 -13.57 5.74
N GLN A 196 8.38 -14.19 6.61
CA GLN A 196 8.54 -14.09 8.07
C GLN A 196 9.91 -14.63 8.51
N GLU A 197 10.29 -15.82 8.05
CA GLU A 197 11.59 -16.44 8.34
C GLU A 197 12.76 -15.61 7.81
N SER A 198 12.53 -14.82 6.75
CA SER A 198 13.51 -13.92 6.12
C SER A 198 13.57 -12.52 6.76
N GLY A 199 12.80 -12.26 7.83
CA GLY A 199 12.89 -11.02 8.61
C GLY A 199 11.82 -9.98 8.31
N ALA A 200 10.76 -10.30 7.53
CA ALA A 200 9.58 -9.44 7.45
C ALA A 200 8.87 -9.39 8.81
N GLN A 201 8.45 -8.20 9.22
CA GLN A 201 7.80 -7.99 10.52
C GLN A 201 6.29 -7.76 10.44
N MET A 202 5.72 -7.62 9.25
CA MET A 202 4.28 -7.54 8.99
C MET A 202 3.99 -7.93 7.54
N ILE A 203 2.82 -8.51 7.30
CA ILE A 203 2.35 -8.85 5.96
C ILE A 203 1.01 -8.19 5.69
N THR A 204 0.91 -7.45 4.58
CA THR A 204 -0.38 -6.99 4.05
C THR A 204 -0.82 -7.90 2.91
N LEU A 205 -1.95 -8.59 3.07
CA LEU A 205 -2.49 -9.52 2.06
C LEU A 205 -3.67 -8.91 1.31
N HIS A 206 -3.49 -8.60 0.02
CA HIS A 206 -4.63 -8.35 -0.86
C HIS A 206 -5.24 -9.70 -1.27
N ALA A 207 -6.46 -9.95 -0.82
CA ALA A 207 -7.12 -11.26 -0.93
C ALA A 207 -7.67 -11.55 -2.34
N ARG A 208 -6.88 -11.29 -3.37
CA ARG A 208 -7.08 -11.63 -4.80
C ARG A 208 -5.79 -12.14 -5.40
N THR A 209 -5.88 -12.96 -6.44
CA THR A 209 -4.72 -13.32 -7.27
C THR A 209 -4.33 -12.17 -8.22
N ARG A 210 -3.16 -12.26 -8.86
CA ARG A 210 -2.77 -11.30 -9.90
C ARG A 210 -3.72 -11.35 -11.09
N SER A 211 -4.12 -12.55 -11.53
CA SER A 211 -5.00 -12.73 -12.68
C SER A 211 -6.38 -12.10 -12.49
N GLN A 212 -6.89 -12.06 -11.26
CA GLN A 212 -8.15 -11.38 -10.95
C GLN A 212 -8.06 -9.85 -11.06
N PHE A 213 -6.88 -9.26 -11.00
CA PHE A 213 -6.72 -7.80 -10.93
C PHE A 213 -7.57 -7.18 -9.80
N TYR A 214 -8.79 -6.73 -10.12
CA TYR A 214 -9.80 -6.19 -9.20
C TYR A 214 -11.19 -6.79 -9.42
N GLU A 215 -11.29 -7.82 -10.26
CA GLU A 215 -12.53 -8.50 -10.59
C GLU A 215 -12.96 -9.49 -9.50
N GLY A 216 -14.24 -9.83 -9.48
CA GLY A 216 -14.82 -10.70 -8.48
C GLY A 216 -14.75 -10.13 -7.06
N HIS A 217 -14.70 -10.99 -6.06
CA HIS A 217 -14.61 -10.62 -4.64
C HIS A 217 -13.26 -11.04 -4.04
N ALA A 218 -12.77 -10.26 -3.08
CA ALA A 218 -11.62 -10.62 -2.26
C ALA A 218 -11.98 -11.80 -1.33
N ASP A 219 -11.19 -12.88 -1.34
CA ASP A 219 -11.44 -14.01 -0.44
C ASP A 219 -10.83 -13.74 0.96
N TRP A 220 -11.61 -13.15 1.83
CA TRP A 220 -11.19 -12.84 3.20
C TRP A 220 -10.83 -14.10 4.01
N ARG A 221 -11.35 -15.28 3.67
CA ARG A 221 -10.95 -16.56 4.30
C ARG A 221 -9.45 -16.84 4.11
N ALA A 222 -8.86 -16.34 3.03
CA ALA A 222 -7.42 -16.44 2.81
C ALA A 222 -6.63 -15.58 3.82
N VAL A 223 -7.15 -14.40 4.20
CA VAL A 223 -6.55 -13.57 5.26
C VAL A 223 -6.55 -14.34 6.58
N ALA A 224 -7.69 -14.95 6.95
CA ALA A 224 -7.80 -15.78 8.14
C ALA A 224 -6.86 -17.00 8.12
N LYS A 225 -6.67 -17.62 6.95
CA LYS A 225 -5.73 -18.75 6.82
C LYS A 225 -4.28 -18.27 7.01
N LEU A 226 -3.90 -17.15 6.41
CA LEU A 226 -2.56 -16.59 6.60
C LEU A 226 -2.31 -16.20 8.05
N LYS A 227 -3.27 -15.53 8.71
CA LYS A 227 -3.17 -15.14 10.13
C LYS A 227 -2.90 -16.31 11.05
N ARG A 228 -3.49 -17.47 10.78
CA ARG A 228 -3.20 -18.71 11.54
C ARG A 228 -1.86 -19.35 11.21
N ARG A 229 -1.24 -18.98 10.08
CA ARG A 229 -0.02 -19.61 9.57
C ARG A 229 1.26 -18.91 10.00
N VAL A 230 1.19 -17.60 10.26
CA VAL A 230 2.33 -16.76 10.64
C VAL A 230 2.13 -16.17 12.03
N SER A 231 3.23 -15.81 12.71
CA SER A 231 3.19 -15.18 14.04
C SER A 231 3.30 -13.65 13.99
N ILE A 232 3.78 -13.11 12.87
CA ILE A 232 3.84 -11.66 12.67
C ILE A 232 2.45 -11.08 12.34
N PRO A 233 2.24 -9.76 12.53
CA PRO A 233 0.98 -9.12 12.20
C PRO A 233 0.59 -9.32 10.74
N VAL A 234 -0.72 -9.57 10.52
CA VAL A 234 -1.34 -9.69 9.20
C VAL A 234 -2.39 -8.60 9.04
N VAL A 235 -2.23 -7.79 7.99
CA VAL A 235 -3.16 -6.73 7.60
C VAL A 235 -4.00 -7.21 6.41
N GLY A 236 -5.32 -7.22 6.58
CA GLY A 236 -6.26 -7.59 5.52
C GLY A 236 -6.46 -6.43 4.53
N ASN A 237 -6.53 -6.75 3.23
CA ASN A 237 -6.77 -5.77 2.17
C ASN A 237 -7.65 -6.37 1.06
N GLY A 238 -8.52 -5.53 0.49
CA GLY A 238 -9.44 -5.88 -0.59
C GLY A 238 -10.90 -5.82 -0.16
N ASP A 239 -11.71 -5.09 -0.94
CA ASP A 239 -13.16 -4.89 -0.77
C ASP A 239 -13.59 -4.26 0.57
N VAL A 240 -12.70 -3.53 1.22
CA VAL A 240 -13.05 -2.62 2.32
C VAL A 240 -13.50 -1.30 1.69
N THR A 241 -14.81 -1.09 1.61
CA THR A 241 -15.44 0.04 0.94
C THR A 241 -16.05 1.05 1.90
N CYS A 242 -16.31 0.64 3.14
CA CYS A 242 -16.84 1.44 4.24
C CYS A 242 -16.30 0.94 5.58
N TRP A 243 -16.60 1.64 6.67
CA TRP A 243 -16.17 1.26 8.01
C TRP A 243 -16.74 -0.11 8.46
N GLN A 244 -17.96 -0.44 8.03
CA GLN A 244 -18.58 -1.74 8.35
C GLN A 244 -17.76 -2.91 7.77
N ASP A 245 -17.27 -2.75 6.53
CA ASP A 245 -16.42 -3.78 5.90
C ASP A 245 -15.11 -3.97 6.67
N ALA A 246 -14.52 -2.88 7.20
CA ALA A 246 -13.30 -2.95 7.99
C ALA A 246 -13.50 -3.75 9.29
N LEU A 247 -14.56 -3.46 10.05
CA LEU A 247 -14.90 -4.19 11.28
C LEU A 247 -15.21 -5.66 10.97
N ARG A 248 -16.01 -5.92 9.95
CA ARG A 248 -16.36 -7.27 9.52
C ARG A 248 -15.12 -8.08 9.10
N MET A 249 -14.19 -7.48 8.34
CA MET A 249 -12.95 -8.15 7.96
C MET A 249 -12.14 -8.55 9.21
N MET A 250 -11.98 -7.66 10.19
CA MET A 250 -11.27 -7.96 11.43
C MET A 250 -11.97 -9.07 12.23
N GLU A 251 -13.28 -9.03 12.34
CA GLU A 251 -14.10 -10.02 13.03
C GLU A 251 -14.00 -11.40 12.37
N GLU A 252 -14.24 -11.49 11.05
CA GLU A 252 -14.27 -12.76 10.31
C GLU A 252 -12.89 -13.40 10.17
N THR A 253 -11.80 -12.59 10.14
CA THR A 253 -10.48 -13.11 9.82
C THR A 253 -9.51 -13.14 11.00
N SER A 254 -9.81 -12.41 12.07
CA SER A 254 -8.91 -12.16 13.20
C SER A 254 -7.57 -11.55 12.77
N CYS A 255 -7.52 -10.81 11.66
CA CYS A 255 -6.33 -10.07 11.26
C CYS A 255 -6.05 -8.93 12.24
N ASP A 256 -4.79 -8.49 12.28
CA ASP A 256 -4.34 -7.48 13.26
C ASP A 256 -4.72 -6.05 12.86
N GLY A 257 -5.07 -5.84 11.60
CA GLY A 257 -5.50 -4.56 11.07
C GLY A 257 -6.02 -4.66 9.63
N VAL A 258 -6.45 -3.54 9.09
CA VAL A 258 -7.02 -3.44 7.75
C VAL A 258 -6.31 -2.34 6.96
N ALA A 259 -6.06 -2.58 5.67
CA ALA A 259 -5.56 -1.56 4.76
C ALA A 259 -6.63 -1.17 3.74
N VAL A 260 -6.92 0.13 3.65
CA VAL A 260 -7.90 0.71 2.72
C VAL A 260 -7.17 1.25 1.49
N GLY A 261 -7.61 0.86 0.30
CA GLY A 261 -7.11 1.42 -0.96
C GLY A 261 -8.13 2.35 -1.60
N ARG A 262 -8.75 1.89 -2.70
CA ARG A 262 -9.64 2.68 -3.58
C ARG A 262 -10.77 3.42 -2.85
N ALA A 263 -11.25 2.91 -1.74
CA ALA A 263 -12.31 3.55 -0.96
C ALA A 263 -11.88 4.84 -0.25
N ALA A 264 -10.58 5.06 -0.07
CA ALA A 264 -10.05 6.31 0.47
C ALA A 264 -10.05 7.45 -0.58
N GLN A 265 -10.08 7.12 -1.88
CA GLN A 265 -10.10 8.12 -2.94
C GLN A 265 -11.42 8.89 -2.93
N GLY A 266 -11.35 10.19 -2.67
CA GLY A 266 -12.52 11.05 -2.51
C GLY A 266 -13.27 10.85 -1.20
N ASN A 267 -12.76 10.00 -0.33
CA ASN A 267 -13.31 9.75 1.01
C ASN A 267 -12.20 9.48 2.04
N PRO A 268 -11.29 10.42 2.32
CA PRO A 268 -10.28 10.23 3.35
C PRO A 268 -10.89 10.10 4.76
N TRP A 269 -12.12 10.52 4.98
CA TRP A 269 -12.88 10.35 6.23
C TRP A 269 -13.10 8.89 6.61
N ILE A 270 -12.95 7.95 5.67
CA ILE A 270 -13.05 6.51 5.95
C ILE A 270 -12.13 6.10 7.12
N PHE A 271 -10.99 6.77 7.31
CA PHE A 271 -10.06 6.48 8.40
C PHE A 271 -10.63 6.91 9.76
N SER A 272 -11.20 8.12 9.88
CA SER A 272 -11.90 8.56 11.10
C SER A 272 -13.15 7.72 11.36
N GLN A 273 -13.90 7.39 10.32
CA GLN A 273 -15.08 6.54 10.43
C GLN A 273 -14.74 5.14 10.98
N ILE A 274 -13.67 4.50 10.47
CA ILE A 274 -13.21 3.20 11.00
C ILE A 274 -12.72 3.35 12.44
N ARG A 275 -11.88 4.34 12.74
CA ARG A 275 -11.38 4.60 14.10
C ARG A 275 -12.53 4.82 15.09
N ASP A 276 -13.53 5.62 14.71
CA ASP A 276 -14.66 5.95 15.59
C ASP A 276 -15.56 4.73 15.81
N ALA A 277 -15.81 3.95 14.76
CA ALA A 277 -16.53 2.68 14.86
C ALA A 277 -15.81 1.65 15.73
N MET A 278 -14.48 1.49 15.61
CA MET A 278 -13.66 0.62 16.47
C MET A 278 -13.74 1.05 17.95
N ALA A 279 -13.88 2.34 18.21
CA ALA A 279 -14.02 2.88 19.57
C ALA A 279 -15.47 2.93 20.08
N GLY A 280 -16.44 2.42 19.31
CA GLY A 280 -17.87 2.45 19.65
C GLY A 280 -18.47 3.86 19.63
N ARG A 281 -17.84 4.81 18.94
CA ARG A 281 -18.34 6.19 18.78
C ARG A 281 -19.27 6.30 17.58
N THR A 282 -20.09 7.34 17.56
CA THR A 282 -20.96 7.67 16.42
C THR A 282 -20.10 8.02 15.21
N VAL A 283 -20.39 7.37 14.08
CA VAL A 283 -19.72 7.63 12.80
C VAL A 283 -20.45 8.76 12.08
N ALA A 284 -19.71 9.81 11.72
CA ALA A 284 -20.24 10.96 10.98
C ALA A 284 -19.92 10.84 9.46
N GLU A 285 -20.83 11.37 8.66
CA GLU A 285 -20.59 11.58 7.22
C GLU A 285 -20.18 13.03 6.99
N PRO A 286 -19.20 13.28 6.08
CA PRO A 286 -18.76 14.65 5.79
C PRO A 286 -19.83 15.45 5.05
N THR A 287 -19.97 16.73 5.42
CA THR A 287 -20.81 17.70 4.71
C THR A 287 -20.19 18.08 3.35
N ASN A 288 -20.93 18.80 2.52
CA ASN A 288 -20.40 19.29 1.23
C ASN A 288 -19.33 20.38 1.45
N GLU A 289 -19.47 21.19 2.49
CA GLU A 289 -18.48 22.18 2.90
C GLU A 289 -17.15 21.54 3.30
N GLU A 290 -17.20 20.48 4.12
CA GLU A 290 -16.01 19.72 4.53
C GLU A 290 -15.35 19.02 3.33
N LYS A 291 -16.15 18.47 2.41
CA LYS A 291 -15.62 17.86 1.17
C LYS A 291 -14.93 18.90 0.27
N LEU A 292 -15.53 20.09 0.14
CA LEU A 292 -14.97 21.18 -0.63
C LEU A 292 -13.64 21.65 -0.02
N ASP A 293 -13.59 21.87 1.31
CA ASP A 293 -12.37 22.27 2.01
C ASP A 293 -11.22 21.28 1.77
N VAL A 294 -11.47 19.99 2.01
CA VAL A 294 -10.44 18.96 1.82
C VAL A 294 -9.99 18.86 0.36
N LEU A 295 -10.94 18.99 -0.58
CA LEU A 295 -10.63 18.92 -2.02
C LEU A 295 -9.80 20.11 -2.47
N THR A 296 -10.09 21.33 -2.00
CA THR A 296 -9.32 22.54 -2.26
C THR A 296 -7.91 22.45 -1.66
N ARG A 297 -7.80 22.04 -0.40
CA ARG A 297 -6.49 21.81 0.24
C ARG A 297 -5.65 20.77 -0.51
N HIS A 298 -6.28 19.70 -1.01
CA HIS A 298 -5.61 18.70 -1.83
C HIS A 298 -5.06 19.30 -3.13
N LEU A 299 -5.86 20.10 -3.83
CA LEU A 299 -5.45 20.78 -5.06
C LEU A 299 -4.24 21.70 -4.84
N HIS A 300 -4.27 22.54 -3.79
CA HIS A 300 -3.16 23.41 -3.46
C HIS A 300 -1.90 22.67 -3.02
N ALA A 301 -2.02 21.64 -2.20
CA ALA A 301 -0.88 20.82 -1.77
C ALA A 301 -0.22 20.10 -2.97
N LEU A 302 -1.02 19.61 -3.93
CA LEU A 302 -0.51 19.07 -5.19
C LEU A 302 0.21 20.13 -6.02
N ALA A 303 -0.34 21.35 -6.08
CA ALA A 303 0.29 22.44 -6.82
C ALA A 303 1.63 22.88 -6.22
N GLN A 304 1.73 22.88 -4.89
CA GLN A 304 3.00 23.14 -4.19
C GLN A 304 4.04 22.05 -4.50
N LEU A 305 3.65 20.79 -4.53
CA LEU A 305 4.57 19.66 -4.77
C LEU A 305 4.96 19.54 -6.26
N LYS A 306 3.98 19.59 -7.16
CA LYS A 306 4.15 19.21 -8.58
C LYS A 306 4.02 20.38 -9.57
N GLY A 307 3.62 21.56 -9.09
CA GLY A 307 3.28 22.73 -9.91
C GLY A 307 1.84 22.68 -10.42
N GLU A 308 1.27 23.85 -10.68
CA GLU A 308 -0.15 24.07 -10.98
C GLU A 308 -0.67 23.23 -12.14
N ALA A 309 -0.02 23.28 -13.30
CA ALA A 309 -0.47 22.55 -14.50
C ALA A 309 -0.56 21.02 -14.29
N VAL A 310 0.31 20.45 -13.44
CA VAL A 310 0.26 19.02 -13.08
C VAL A 310 -0.86 18.78 -12.09
N ALA A 311 -0.97 19.61 -11.07
CA ALA A 311 -1.97 19.49 -10.01
C ALA A 311 -3.40 19.53 -10.57
N VAL A 312 -3.73 20.53 -11.37
CA VAL A 312 -5.07 20.65 -12.01
C VAL A 312 -5.40 19.40 -12.83
N ARG A 313 -4.44 18.90 -13.60
CA ARG A 313 -4.65 17.67 -14.40
C ARG A 313 -4.86 16.43 -13.55
N GLU A 314 -4.06 16.24 -12.49
CA GLU A 314 -4.16 15.06 -11.61
C GLU A 314 -5.42 15.13 -10.72
N MET A 315 -5.80 16.33 -10.26
CA MET A 315 -7.01 16.53 -9.47
C MET A 315 -8.30 16.10 -10.17
N ARG A 316 -8.38 16.17 -11.50
CA ARG A 316 -9.55 15.69 -12.27
C ARG A 316 -9.96 14.27 -11.87
N ARG A 317 -8.98 13.39 -11.64
CA ARG A 317 -9.23 12.00 -11.18
C ARG A 317 -9.76 11.96 -9.74
N HIS A 318 -9.21 12.77 -8.85
CA HIS A 318 -9.63 12.84 -7.46
C HIS A 318 -11.05 13.43 -7.34
N ILE A 319 -11.33 14.53 -8.04
CA ILE A 319 -12.65 15.18 -8.08
C ILE A 319 -13.75 14.18 -8.43
N VAL A 320 -13.53 13.33 -9.46
CA VAL A 320 -14.50 12.28 -9.83
C VAL A 320 -14.86 11.35 -8.66
N CYS A 321 -13.92 11.10 -7.77
CA CYS A 321 -14.16 10.27 -6.59
C CYS A 321 -14.93 11.03 -5.49
N TYR A 322 -14.59 12.31 -5.24
CA TYR A 322 -15.27 13.14 -4.22
C TYR A 322 -16.74 13.40 -4.55
N VAL A 323 -17.08 13.57 -5.83
CA VAL A 323 -18.45 13.87 -6.27
C VAL A 323 -19.25 12.65 -6.67
N ARG A 324 -18.75 11.45 -6.39
CA ARG A 324 -19.43 10.19 -6.74
C ARG A 324 -20.81 10.10 -6.08
N GLY A 325 -21.84 9.84 -6.87
CA GLY A 325 -23.23 9.74 -6.38
C GLY A 325 -23.94 11.08 -6.21
N MET A 326 -23.27 12.21 -6.37
CA MET A 326 -23.91 13.51 -6.33
C MET A 326 -24.68 13.79 -7.64
N ARG A 327 -25.78 14.52 -7.51
CA ARG A 327 -26.56 14.96 -8.67
C ARG A 327 -25.69 15.81 -9.59
N ASP A 328 -25.83 15.67 -10.90
CA ASP A 328 -25.08 16.40 -11.94
C ASP A 328 -23.55 16.21 -11.93
N ALA A 329 -23.02 15.25 -11.18
CA ALA A 329 -21.57 14.93 -11.15
C ALA A 329 -20.98 14.64 -12.55
N ALA A 330 -21.78 14.14 -13.49
CA ALA A 330 -21.35 13.91 -14.86
C ALA A 330 -21.05 15.22 -15.60
N ARG A 331 -21.84 16.26 -15.38
CA ARG A 331 -21.61 17.60 -15.97
C ARG A 331 -20.36 18.24 -15.41
N LEU A 332 -20.18 18.17 -14.07
CA LEU A 332 -18.95 18.67 -13.45
C LEU A 332 -17.70 17.97 -14.02
N ARG A 333 -17.73 16.64 -14.23
CA ARG A 333 -16.61 15.91 -14.84
C ARG A 333 -16.24 16.43 -16.23
N VAL A 334 -17.21 16.76 -17.05
CA VAL A 334 -16.95 17.36 -18.36
C VAL A 334 -16.30 18.73 -18.19
N LYS A 335 -16.84 19.58 -17.31
CA LYS A 335 -16.34 20.95 -17.06
C LYS A 335 -14.90 20.93 -16.56
N VAL A 336 -14.59 20.15 -15.52
CA VAL A 336 -13.22 20.13 -14.93
C VAL A 336 -12.16 19.56 -15.88
N ASN A 337 -12.54 18.77 -16.88
CA ASN A 337 -11.59 18.28 -17.88
C ASN A 337 -11.06 19.38 -18.82
N ALA A 338 -11.78 20.49 -18.98
CA ALA A 338 -11.37 21.62 -19.80
C ALA A 338 -10.57 22.67 -19.01
N ILE A 339 -10.67 22.67 -17.68
CA ILE A 339 -10.03 23.67 -16.80
C ILE A 339 -8.52 23.45 -16.75
N THR A 340 -7.73 24.54 -16.79
CA THR A 340 -6.27 24.53 -16.71
C THR A 340 -5.70 25.32 -15.54
N GLU A 341 -6.51 26.17 -14.91
CA GLU A 341 -6.12 27.07 -13.82
C GLU A 341 -6.76 26.66 -12.49
N ILE A 342 -6.06 26.88 -11.38
CA ILE A 342 -6.55 26.52 -10.03
C ILE A 342 -7.80 27.32 -9.66
N ASP A 343 -7.78 28.65 -9.87
CA ASP A 343 -8.88 29.54 -9.49
C ASP A 343 -10.20 29.14 -10.21
N GLU A 344 -10.10 28.76 -11.50
CA GLU A 344 -11.25 28.29 -12.26
C GLU A 344 -11.75 26.94 -11.74
N MET A 345 -10.82 26.04 -11.33
CA MET A 345 -11.16 24.76 -10.75
C MET A 345 -11.92 24.94 -9.42
N GLU A 346 -11.44 25.80 -8.54
CA GLU A 346 -12.07 26.11 -7.26
C GLU A 346 -13.45 26.74 -7.42
N ALA A 347 -13.57 27.70 -8.32
CA ALA A 347 -14.85 28.31 -8.64
C ALA A 347 -15.87 27.29 -9.14
N ALA A 348 -15.44 26.36 -10.01
CA ALA A 348 -16.31 25.30 -10.50
C ALA A 348 -16.74 24.32 -9.40
N LEU A 349 -15.83 23.96 -8.48
CA LEU A 349 -16.11 23.08 -7.35
C LEU A 349 -17.04 23.74 -6.34
N THR A 350 -16.80 25.01 -5.99
CA THR A 350 -17.64 25.79 -5.08
C THR A 350 -19.07 25.90 -5.61
N ALA A 351 -19.21 26.30 -6.87
CA ALA A 351 -20.53 26.41 -7.52
C ALA A 351 -21.27 25.07 -7.53
N PHE A 352 -20.56 23.97 -7.76
CA PHE A 352 -21.18 22.64 -7.78
C PHE A 352 -21.59 22.17 -6.37
N MET A 353 -20.69 22.25 -5.38
CA MET A 353 -20.89 21.64 -4.07
C MET A 353 -21.78 22.46 -3.15
N LEU A 354 -21.75 23.79 -3.22
CA LEU A 354 -22.50 24.68 -2.34
C LEU A 354 -23.73 25.31 -3.00
N GLU A 355 -23.67 25.60 -4.31
CA GLU A 355 -24.75 26.29 -5.01
C GLU A 355 -25.64 25.31 -5.84
N GLY A 356 -25.26 24.05 -5.98
CA GLY A 356 -25.96 23.05 -6.77
C GLY A 356 -25.93 23.33 -8.28
N LYS A 357 -24.92 24.12 -8.75
CA LYS A 357 -24.71 24.48 -10.16
C LYS A 357 -23.55 23.68 -10.75
N ALA A 358 -23.78 22.98 -11.86
CA ALA A 358 -22.76 22.21 -12.58
C ALA A 358 -22.34 22.87 -13.88
#